data_9deaadc4b7e263b4d719c5143cd74626
#
_entry.id   9deaadc4b7e263b4d719c5143cd74626
#
_cell.length_a   1.000
_cell.length_b   1.000
_cell.length_c   1.000
_cell.angle_alpha   90.00
_cell.angle_beta   90.00
_cell.angle_gamma   90.00
#
_symmetry.space_group_name_H-M   'P 1'
#
loop_
_entity.id
_entity.type
_entity.pdbx_description
1 polymer ?
#
loop_
_entity_poly.entity_id
_entity_poly.type
_entity_poly.pdbx_seq_one_letter_code
_entity_poly.pdbx_strand_id
1 'polypeptide(L)'
;MLQYARELIATIMQKDPAAHSRWEVVLAYPGFHAVMIHRLSHWCWTQDWKTVARVVSHAGRFLTGIEIHPGARIGRRVFIDHGMGVVIGETAEVGDDCTLYHGVTLGGTSLAEGTKRHPTLEPNVIVGAGAKVLGAFTVGEGARIGSNAVVIKPVAAGATIVGVPGRQ
;
A
#
# COMPACT_ATOMS: atom_id res chain seq x y z
N MET A 1 16.10 5.30 8.27
CA MET A 1 16.06 4.69 6.91
C MET A 1 16.66 3.28 6.89
N LEU A 2 17.91 3.04 7.29
CA LEU A 2 18.55 1.71 7.27
C LEU A 2 17.82 0.64 8.08
N GLN A 3 17.36 0.94 9.29
CA GLN A 3 16.61 -0.01 10.10
C GLN A 3 15.31 -0.43 9.43
N TYR A 4 14.58 0.53 8.85
CA TYR A 4 13.35 0.28 8.11
C TYR A 4 13.58 -0.65 6.91
N ALA A 5 14.63 -0.38 6.12
CA ALA A 5 15.01 -1.24 5.00
C ALA A 5 15.31 -2.67 5.45
N ARG A 6 16.07 -2.85 6.55
CA ARG A 6 16.39 -4.18 7.09
C ARG A 6 15.15 -4.94 7.54
N GLU A 7 14.20 -4.27 8.20
CA GLU A 7 12.93 -4.88 8.62
C GLU A 7 12.09 -5.28 7.41
N LEU A 8 11.97 -4.40 6.41
CA LEU A 8 11.20 -4.70 5.20
C LEU A 8 11.81 -5.87 4.41
N ILE A 9 13.13 -5.93 4.27
CA ILE A 9 13.83 -7.07 3.65
C ILE A 9 13.53 -8.36 4.42
N ALA A 10 13.63 -8.34 5.75
CA ALA A 10 13.34 -9.51 6.57
C ALA A 10 11.88 -9.98 6.41
N THR A 11 10.94 -9.03 6.35
CA THR A 11 9.53 -9.32 6.14
C THR A 11 9.26 -9.93 4.77
N ILE A 12 9.87 -9.41 3.71
CA ILE A 12 9.74 -9.98 2.36
C ILE A 12 10.29 -11.41 2.33
N MET A 13 11.49 -11.63 2.86
CA MET A 13 12.10 -12.95 2.97
C MET A 13 11.25 -13.97 3.76
N GLN A 14 10.48 -13.50 4.72
CA GLN A 14 9.57 -14.34 5.52
C GLN A 14 8.25 -14.64 4.81
N LYS A 15 7.68 -13.63 4.12
CA LYS A 15 6.34 -13.72 3.51
C LYS A 15 6.35 -14.32 2.10
N ASP A 16 7.46 -14.18 1.37
CA ASP A 16 7.59 -14.69 0.00
C ASP A 16 8.53 -15.88 -0.06
N PRO A 17 8.01 -17.10 -0.28
CA PRO A 17 8.83 -18.30 -0.46
C PRO A 17 9.76 -18.24 -1.67
N ALA A 18 9.49 -17.38 -2.66
CA ALA A 18 10.32 -17.22 -3.85
C ALA A 18 11.52 -16.29 -3.63
N ALA A 19 11.60 -15.60 -2.50
CA ALA A 19 12.73 -14.74 -2.18
C ALA A 19 13.92 -15.58 -1.68
N HIS A 20 14.93 -15.78 -2.52
CA HIS A 20 16.08 -16.65 -2.19
C HIS A 20 17.20 -15.92 -1.44
N SER A 21 17.32 -14.59 -1.57
CA SER A 21 18.37 -13.82 -0.90
C SER A 21 17.98 -12.38 -0.63
N ARG A 22 18.63 -11.78 0.39
CA ARG A 22 18.46 -10.34 0.68
C ARG A 22 18.88 -9.45 -0.47
N TRP A 23 19.87 -9.87 -1.25
CA TRP A 23 20.32 -9.12 -2.42
C TRP A 23 19.29 -9.13 -3.55
N GLU A 24 18.61 -10.26 -3.73
CA GLU A 24 17.50 -10.36 -4.67
C GLU A 24 16.38 -9.38 -4.30
N VAL A 25 16.00 -9.30 -3.01
CA VAL A 25 14.99 -8.34 -2.55
C VAL A 25 15.42 -6.91 -2.84
N VAL A 26 16.68 -6.56 -2.57
CA VAL A 26 17.19 -5.21 -2.79
C VAL A 26 17.27 -4.85 -4.28
N LEU A 27 17.57 -5.81 -5.16
CA LEU A 27 17.83 -5.54 -6.57
C LEU A 27 16.59 -5.75 -7.46
N ALA A 28 15.67 -6.67 -7.11
CA ALA A 28 14.63 -7.14 -8.01
C ALA A 28 13.19 -7.02 -7.48
N TYR A 29 12.97 -6.56 -6.24
CA TYR A 29 11.61 -6.43 -5.70
C TYR A 29 11.04 -5.02 -5.88
N PRO A 30 10.10 -4.81 -6.81
CA PRO A 30 9.53 -3.48 -7.06
C PRO A 30 8.78 -2.93 -5.84
N GLY A 31 8.13 -3.78 -5.03
CA GLY A 31 7.48 -3.38 -3.80
C GLY A 31 8.44 -2.80 -2.76
N PHE A 32 9.65 -3.39 -2.62
CA PHE A 32 10.70 -2.84 -1.76
C PHE A 32 11.12 -1.44 -2.25
N HIS A 33 11.39 -1.30 -3.54
CA HIS A 33 11.79 -0.01 -4.13
C HIS A 33 10.72 1.05 -3.96
N ALA A 34 9.45 0.71 -4.26
CA ALA A 34 8.33 1.64 -4.16
C ALA A 34 8.15 2.18 -2.74
N VAL A 35 8.23 1.31 -1.71
CA VAL A 35 8.11 1.72 -0.32
C VAL A 35 9.29 2.59 0.10
N MET A 36 10.52 2.26 -0.33
CA MET A 36 11.71 3.08 -0.02
C MET A 36 11.66 4.46 -0.69
N ILE A 37 11.24 4.54 -1.95
CA ILE A 37 11.05 5.81 -2.67
C ILE A 37 9.91 6.62 -2.03
N HIS A 38 8.82 5.95 -1.62
CA HIS A 38 7.74 6.61 -0.90
C HIS A 38 8.24 7.27 0.40
N ARG A 39 9.12 6.64 1.18
CA ARG A 39 9.67 7.27 2.39
C ARG A 39 10.36 8.60 2.10
N LEU A 40 11.08 8.69 1.00
CA LEU A 40 11.72 9.93 0.56
C LEU A 40 10.67 10.96 0.11
N SER A 41 9.72 10.55 -0.74
CA SER A 41 8.68 11.45 -1.23
C SER A 41 7.76 11.96 -0.09
N HIS A 42 7.45 11.10 0.87
CA HIS A 42 6.67 11.47 2.05
C HIS A 42 7.42 12.45 2.95
N TRP A 43 8.73 12.26 3.14
CA TRP A 43 9.55 13.23 3.87
C TRP A 43 9.52 14.60 3.18
N CYS A 44 9.72 14.68 1.85
CA CYS A 44 9.59 15.93 1.11
C CYS A 44 8.18 16.55 1.29
N TRP A 45 7.13 15.70 1.29
CA TRP A 45 5.74 16.13 1.50
C TRP A 45 5.53 16.78 2.87
N THR A 46 6.14 16.20 3.93
CA THR A 46 6.05 16.74 5.30
C THR A 46 6.86 18.03 5.50
N GLN A 47 7.85 18.30 4.62
CA GLN A 47 8.59 19.57 4.58
C GLN A 47 7.87 20.64 3.71
N ASP A 48 6.64 20.37 3.30
CA ASP A 48 5.84 21.21 2.40
C ASP A 48 6.43 21.40 0.98
N TRP A 49 7.37 20.55 0.57
CA TRP A 49 7.93 20.51 -0.78
C TRP A 49 7.04 19.67 -1.71
N LYS A 50 5.77 20.09 -1.86
CA LYS A 50 4.72 19.29 -2.49
C LYS A 50 5.07 18.88 -3.93
N THR A 51 5.56 19.81 -4.74
CA THR A 51 5.94 19.52 -6.14
C THR A 51 7.10 18.52 -6.21
N VAL A 52 8.15 18.71 -5.39
CA VAL A 52 9.29 17.78 -5.33
C VAL A 52 8.81 16.39 -4.91
N ALA A 53 7.99 16.31 -3.86
CA ALA A 53 7.41 15.05 -3.39
C ALA A 53 6.63 14.32 -4.51
N ARG A 54 5.83 15.05 -5.29
CA ARG A 54 5.08 14.50 -6.44
C ARG A 54 6.01 14.00 -7.54
N VAL A 55 7.07 14.75 -7.87
CA VAL A 55 8.05 14.32 -8.87
C VAL A 55 8.77 13.05 -8.43
N VAL A 56 9.20 12.95 -7.17
CA VAL A 56 9.84 11.74 -6.62
C VAL A 56 8.88 10.56 -6.64
N SER A 57 7.62 10.76 -6.24
CA SER A 57 6.58 9.72 -6.31
C SER A 57 6.32 9.25 -7.74
N HIS A 58 6.28 10.17 -8.71
CA HIS A 58 6.08 9.83 -10.12
C HIS A 58 7.27 9.05 -10.70
N ALA A 59 8.50 9.41 -10.34
CA ALA A 59 9.68 8.63 -10.70
C ALA A 59 9.60 7.20 -10.13
N GLY A 60 9.16 7.07 -8.86
CA GLY A 60 8.91 5.77 -8.24
C GLY A 60 7.89 4.93 -9.01
N ARG A 61 6.76 5.52 -9.41
CA ARG A 61 5.76 4.86 -10.25
C ARG A 61 6.35 4.39 -11.58
N PHE A 62 7.13 5.23 -12.25
CA PHE A 62 7.75 4.88 -13.52
C PHE A 62 8.71 3.69 -13.38
N LEU A 63 9.50 3.64 -12.30
CA LEU A 63 10.48 2.59 -12.06
C LEU A 63 9.86 1.26 -11.58
N THR A 64 8.74 1.31 -10.87
CA THR A 64 8.20 0.15 -10.15
C THR A 64 6.81 -0.30 -10.64
N GLY A 65 6.10 0.53 -11.40
CA GLY A 65 4.70 0.30 -11.74
C GLY A 65 3.73 0.48 -10.56
N ILE A 66 4.21 1.00 -9.40
CA ILE A 66 3.45 1.19 -8.17
C ILE A 66 3.32 2.68 -7.91
N GLU A 67 2.08 3.16 -7.80
CA GLU A 67 1.79 4.55 -7.43
C GLU A 67 1.46 4.65 -5.95
N ILE A 68 2.28 5.39 -5.19
CA ILE A 68 1.98 5.76 -3.81
C ILE A 68 2.04 7.28 -3.72
N HIS A 69 0.88 7.90 -3.41
CA HIS A 69 0.85 9.35 -3.22
C HIS A 69 1.73 9.75 -2.04
N PRO A 70 2.56 10.81 -2.13
CA PRO A 70 3.48 11.19 -1.06
C PRO A 70 2.77 11.59 0.25
N GLY A 71 1.49 11.98 0.21
CA GLY A 71 0.67 12.25 1.38
C GLY A 71 0.18 10.99 2.12
N ALA A 72 0.20 9.82 1.48
CA ALA A 72 -0.22 8.56 2.09
C ALA A 72 0.67 8.20 3.29
N ARG A 73 0.08 7.51 4.27
CA ARG A 73 0.82 6.98 5.43
C ARG A 73 1.00 5.49 5.28
N ILE A 74 2.24 5.06 5.19
CA ILE A 74 2.60 3.63 5.07
C ILE A 74 3.31 3.19 6.35
N GLY A 75 2.78 2.19 7.01
CA GLY A 75 3.31 1.59 8.22
C GLY A 75 4.63 0.86 8.01
N ARG A 76 5.03 0.09 9.01
CA ARG A 76 6.25 -0.74 8.96
C ARG A 76 5.93 -2.11 8.38
N ARG A 77 6.90 -2.75 7.76
CA ARG A 77 6.82 -4.13 7.27
C ARG A 77 5.65 -4.37 6.29
N VAL A 78 5.26 -3.32 5.55
CA VAL A 78 4.24 -3.43 4.50
C VAL A 78 4.84 -4.12 3.29
N PHE A 79 4.32 -5.30 2.97
CA PHE A 79 4.75 -6.09 1.82
C PHE A 79 3.84 -5.81 0.62
N ILE A 80 4.41 -5.33 -0.48
CA ILE A 80 3.72 -5.18 -1.76
C ILE A 80 4.28 -6.26 -2.71
N ASP A 81 3.47 -7.28 -2.96
CA ASP A 81 3.84 -8.43 -3.77
C ASP A 81 3.51 -8.18 -5.25
N HIS A 82 4.48 -8.46 -6.13
CA HIS A 82 4.47 -8.11 -7.57
C HIS A 82 4.32 -6.62 -7.84
N GLY A 83 3.30 -5.99 -7.29
CA GLY A 83 3.08 -4.57 -7.18
C GLY A 83 2.58 -3.83 -8.43
N MET A 84 2.76 -4.35 -9.63
CA MET A 84 2.34 -3.67 -10.86
C MET A 84 0.88 -3.22 -10.79
N GLY A 85 0.62 -1.93 -11.06
CA GLY A 85 -0.72 -1.36 -11.06
C GLY A 85 -1.33 -1.11 -9.67
N VAL A 86 -0.56 -1.23 -8.60
CA VAL A 86 -1.00 -0.75 -7.26
C VAL A 86 -1.11 0.77 -7.28
N VAL A 87 -2.21 1.28 -6.71
CA VAL A 87 -2.45 2.73 -6.54
C VAL A 87 -2.89 2.99 -5.10
N ILE A 88 -2.13 3.82 -4.39
CA ILE A 88 -2.42 4.25 -3.01
C ILE A 88 -2.61 5.76 -2.99
N GLY A 89 -3.84 6.20 -2.71
CA GLY A 89 -4.24 7.60 -2.77
C GLY A 89 -3.76 8.44 -1.59
N GLU A 90 -3.89 9.75 -1.72
CA GLU A 90 -3.30 10.78 -0.85
C GLU A 90 -3.56 10.60 0.65
N THR A 91 -4.81 10.36 1.04
CA THR A 91 -5.21 10.25 2.45
C THR A 91 -5.36 8.80 2.91
N ALA A 92 -4.83 7.84 2.13
CA ALA A 92 -4.81 6.44 2.53
C ALA A 92 -3.82 6.21 3.68
N GLU A 93 -4.20 5.30 4.56
CA GLU A 93 -3.35 4.85 5.65
C GLU A 93 -3.25 3.33 5.58
N VAL A 94 -2.03 2.82 5.62
CA VAL A 94 -1.73 1.38 5.60
C VAL A 94 -0.98 1.05 6.88
N GLY A 95 -1.60 0.25 7.72
CA GLY A 95 -1.05 -0.20 9.00
C GLY A 95 0.16 -1.11 8.83
N ASP A 96 0.78 -1.44 9.95
CA ASP A 96 1.94 -2.33 10.01
C ASP A 96 1.60 -3.73 9.51
N ASP A 97 2.58 -4.43 8.96
CA ASP A 97 2.50 -5.83 8.54
C ASP A 97 1.47 -6.14 7.44
N CYS A 98 0.82 -5.14 6.86
CA CYS A 98 -0.10 -5.33 5.75
C CYS A 98 0.58 -5.98 4.53
N THR A 99 -0.23 -6.71 3.75
CA THR A 99 0.20 -7.29 2.47
C THR A 99 -0.75 -6.83 1.36
N LEU A 100 -0.20 -6.25 0.31
CA LEU A 100 -0.93 -5.79 -0.87
C LEU A 100 -0.41 -6.52 -2.11
N TYR A 101 -1.30 -7.06 -2.92
CA TYR A 101 -0.95 -7.67 -4.19
C TYR A 101 -1.07 -6.68 -5.35
N HIS A 102 -0.56 -7.07 -6.51
CA HIS A 102 -0.63 -6.25 -7.73
C HIS A 102 -2.06 -5.82 -8.07
N GLY A 103 -2.21 -4.69 -8.76
CA GLY A 103 -3.49 -4.16 -9.22
C GLY A 103 -4.43 -3.65 -8.12
N VAL A 104 -4.00 -3.66 -6.85
CA VAL A 104 -4.80 -3.13 -5.73
C VAL A 104 -4.94 -1.62 -5.84
N THR A 105 -6.16 -1.11 -5.58
CA THR A 105 -6.41 0.32 -5.47
C THR A 105 -6.97 0.67 -4.09
N LEU A 106 -6.28 1.57 -3.39
CA LEU A 106 -6.80 2.26 -2.20
C LEU A 106 -7.24 3.65 -2.65
N GLY A 107 -8.49 3.75 -3.11
CA GLY A 107 -9.03 4.90 -3.84
C GLY A 107 -10.03 5.72 -3.05
N GLY A 108 -10.24 6.96 -3.50
CA GLY A 108 -11.30 7.84 -3.00
C GLY A 108 -12.56 7.75 -3.85
N THR A 109 -13.70 8.06 -3.25
CA THR A 109 -15.01 8.18 -3.95
C THR A 109 -15.52 9.62 -3.95
N SER A 110 -14.79 10.55 -3.34
CA SER A 110 -15.14 11.98 -3.27
C SER A 110 -14.01 12.84 -3.84
N LEU A 111 -14.36 13.97 -4.43
CA LEU A 111 -13.44 15.01 -4.89
C LEU A 111 -13.32 16.17 -3.88
N ALA A 112 -13.92 16.06 -2.69
CA ALA A 112 -13.86 17.09 -1.66
C ALA A 112 -12.40 17.28 -1.18
N GLU A 113 -11.92 18.51 -1.25
CA GLU A 113 -10.59 18.89 -0.79
C GLU A 113 -10.50 18.91 0.74
N GLY A 114 -9.28 18.69 1.28
CA GLY A 114 -8.99 18.81 2.71
C GLY A 114 -9.62 17.75 3.61
N THR A 115 -10.32 16.77 3.06
CA THR A 115 -10.97 15.71 3.83
C THR A 115 -10.34 14.34 3.57
N LYS A 116 -10.44 13.43 4.56
CA LYS A 116 -10.10 12.02 4.35
C LYS A 116 -11.08 11.43 3.34
N ARG A 117 -10.55 10.87 2.24
CA ARG A 117 -11.33 10.28 1.15
C ARG A 117 -10.87 8.87 0.73
N HIS A 118 -9.76 8.40 1.30
CA HIS A 118 -9.17 7.10 1.02
C HIS A 118 -9.24 6.21 2.26
N PRO A 119 -9.19 4.88 2.09
CA PRO A 119 -9.34 3.95 3.20
C PRO A 119 -8.17 3.96 4.18
N THR A 120 -8.46 3.47 5.38
CA THR A 120 -7.46 3.05 6.38
C THR A 120 -7.46 1.54 6.45
N LEU A 121 -6.31 0.91 6.26
CA LEU A 121 -6.09 -0.49 6.55
C LEU A 121 -5.43 -0.58 7.93
N GLU A 122 -6.05 -1.27 8.87
CA GLU A 122 -5.45 -1.58 10.16
C GLU A 122 -4.32 -2.63 10.02
N PRO A 123 -3.53 -2.90 11.08
CA PRO A 123 -2.42 -3.85 10.98
C PRO A 123 -2.83 -5.24 10.46
N ASN A 124 -1.89 -5.94 9.84
CA ASN A 124 -2.05 -7.33 9.37
C ASN A 124 -3.14 -7.54 8.29
N VAL A 125 -3.67 -6.48 7.68
CA VAL A 125 -4.66 -6.61 6.59
C VAL A 125 -3.98 -7.17 5.34
N ILE A 126 -4.69 -8.10 4.67
CA ILE A 126 -4.27 -8.67 3.38
C ILE A 126 -5.24 -8.22 2.30
N VAL A 127 -4.74 -7.60 1.23
CA VAL A 127 -5.55 -7.17 0.08
C VAL A 127 -5.10 -7.93 -1.17
N GLY A 128 -5.96 -8.83 -1.62
CA GLY A 128 -5.73 -9.71 -2.76
C GLY A 128 -5.62 -8.98 -4.10
N ALA A 129 -5.03 -9.65 -5.07
CA ALA A 129 -4.73 -9.10 -6.39
C ALA A 129 -5.95 -8.46 -7.06
N GLY A 130 -5.78 -7.28 -7.63
CA GLY A 130 -6.82 -6.56 -8.35
C GLY A 130 -7.93 -5.96 -7.49
N ALA A 131 -7.96 -6.16 -6.17
CA ALA A 131 -9.01 -5.64 -5.30
C ALA A 131 -9.04 -4.11 -5.26
N LYS A 132 -10.24 -3.54 -5.15
CA LYS A 132 -10.50 -2.10 -5.07
C LYS A 132 -11.14 -1.77 -3.72
N VAL A 133 -10.46 -0.99 -2.88
CA VAL A 133 -10.99 -0.50 -1.62
C VAL A 133 -11.23 1.00 -1.78
N LEU A 134 -12.50 1.40 -1.83
CA LEU A 134 -12.90 2.72 -2.32
C LEU A 134 -13.74 3.46 -1.30
N GLY A 135 -13.20 4.54 -0.74
CA GLY A 135 -13.87 5.42 0.21
C GLY A 135 -13.13 5.60 1.54
N ALA A 136 -13.60 6.56 2.34
CA ALA A 136 -12.99 6.96 3.61
C ALA A 136 -13.53 6.11 4.77
N PHE A 137 -13.19 4.82 4.79
CA PHE A 137 -13.58 3.90 5.86
C PHE A 137 -12.39 3.03 6.30
N THR A 138 -12.60 2.27 7.37
CA THR A 138 -11.59 1.39 7.93
C THR A 138 -11.82 -0.06 7.54
N VAL A 139 -10.75 -0.73 7.16
CA VAL A 139 -10.64 -2.19 7.06
C VAL A 139 -9.94 -2.67 8.32
N GLY A 140 -10.65 -3.41 9.17
CA GLY A 140 -10.23 -3.80 10.51
C GLY A 140 -9.04 -4.76 10.50
N GLU A 141 -8.34 -4.80 11.63
CA GLU A 141 -7.11 -5.58 11.83
C GLU A 141 -7.27 -7.04 11.39
N GLY A 142 -6.29 -7.56 10.66
CA GLY A 142 -6.25 -8.93 10.20
C GLY A 142 -7.31 -9.31 9.16
N ALA A 143 -8.12 -8.36 8.68
CA ALA A 143 -9.11 -8.62 7.64
C ALA A 143 -8.44 -9.05 6.32
N ARG A 144 -9.18 -9.82 5.53
CA ARG A 144 -8.73 -10.34 4.23
C ARG A 144 -9.68 -9.90 3.12
N ILE A 145 -9.15 -9.18 2.17
CA ILE A 145 -9.89 -8.78 0.97
C ILE A 145 -9.48 -9.72 -0.17
N GLY A 146 -10.45 -10.48 -0.67
CA GLY A 146 -10.23 -11.44 -1.76
C GLY A 146 -9.86 -10.75 -3.07
N SER A 147 -9.21 -11.49 -3.95
CA SER A 147 -8.80 -10.97 -5.27
C SER A 147 -9.99 -10.45 -6.06
N ASN A 148 -9.79 -9.32 -6.74
CA ASN A 148 -10.80 -8.61 -7.53
C ASN A 148 -12.06 -8.16 -6.75
N ALA A 149 -12.07 -8.25 -5.42
CA ALA A 149 -13.19 -7.73 -4.65
C ALA A 149 -13.25 -6.19 -4.73
N VAL A 150 -14.47 -5.64 -4.78
CA VAL A 150 -14.74 -4.21 -4.71
C VAL A 150 -15.38 -3.90 -3.36
N VAL A 151 -14.61 -3.26 -2.48
CA VAL A 151 -15.00 -2.93 -1.11
C VAL A 151 -15.34 -1.44 -1.03
N ILE A 152 -16.58 -1.15 -0.63
CA ILE A 152 -17.13 0.21 -0.56
C ILE A 152 -17.74 0.53 0.81
N LYS A 153 -17.53 -0.34 1.80
CA LYS A 153 -18.05 -0.21 3.16
C LYS A 153 -17.00 -0.67 4.18
N PRO A 154 -17.10 -0.24 5.44
CA PRO A 154 -16.22 -0.70 6.52
C PRO A 154 -16.19 -2.23 6.62
N VAL A 155 -15.03 -2.77 6.98
CA VAL A 155 -14.79 -4.20 7.16
C VAL A 155 -14.41 -4.45 8.61
N ALA A 156 -15.06 -5.41 9.25
CA ALA A 156 -14.74 -5.80 10.63
C ALA A 156 -13.37 -6.47 10.73
N ALA A 157 -12.72 -6.39 11.90
CA ALA A 157 -11.47 -7.09 12.15
C ALA A 157 -11.61 -8.61 11.91
N GLY A 158 -10.61 -9.22 11.28
CA GLY A 158 -10.56 -10.64 10.95
C GLY A 158 -11.53 -11.11 9.88
N ALA A 159 -12.40 -10.23 9.35
CA ALA A 159 -13.40 -10.61 8.35
C ALA A 159 -12.74 -10.91 6.99
N THR A 160 -13.37 -11.78 6.21
CA THR A 160 -12.99 -12.04 4.81
C THR A 160 -14.08 -11.49 3.89
N ILE A 161 -13.69 -10.62 2.96
CA ILE A 161 -14.57 -9.99 1.97
C ILE A 161 -14.27 -10.54 0.59
N VAL A 162 -15.32 -10.94 -0.14
CA VAL A 162 -15.21 -11.40 -1.54
C VAL A 162 -16.34 -10.80 -2.39
N GLY A 163 -16.12 -10.74 -3.69
CA GLY A 163 -17.15 -10.36 -4.67
C GLY A 163 -17.17 -8.88 -5.06
N VAL A 164 -18.10 -8.52 -5.92
CA VAL A 164 -18.23 -7.20 -6.55
C VAL A 164 -19.69 -6.74 -6.46
N PRO A 165 -20.04 -5.74 -5.61
CA PRO A 165 -19.29 -5.23 -4.46
C PRO A 165 -19.03 -6.32 -3.42
N GLY A 166 -17.94 -6.15 -2.64
CA GLY A 166 -17.58 -7.11 -1.59
C GLY A 166 -18.70 -7.26 -0.56
N ARG A 167 -19.02 -8.50 -0.20
CA ARG A 167 -20.00 -8.86 0.83
C ARG A 167 -19.31 -9.68 1.92
N GLN A 168 -19.80 -9.54 3.13
CA GLN A 168 -19.43 -10.41 4.25
C GLN A 168 -20.27 -11.67 4.25
#